data_4b0f55a624b6951eba5e8a67c01b3fe5
#
_entry.id   4b0f55a624b6951eba5e8a67c01b3fe5
#
_cell.length_a   1.000
_cell.length_b   1.000
_cell.length_c   1.000
_cell.angle_alpha   90.00
_cell.angle_beta   90.00
_cell.angle_gamma   90.00
#
_symmetry.space_group_name_H-M   'P 1'
#
loop_
_entity.id
_entity.type
_entity.pdbx_description
1 polymer ?
#
loop_
_entity_poly.entity_id
_entity_poly.type
_entity_poly.pdbx_seq_one_letter_code
_entity_poly.pdbx_strand_id
1 'polypeptide(L)'
;MKPNNLKDYRTLSNVAASSEDLIVQSTKMDFEENSYNNELWKYSKNTWKKFKGSKGKNFSMPQYSNNRKLTSYVKSEKKGKKEVLTSLCVQSGSSIKVVFETKDTIQSYFWDSKDRFIFITTKEWSKSFKSIEDKEMEPLYLENIPFRFDTRGIIYNKRNHVYKVNVLSQKNQKIIDGDKENLISIGSVVESGNSIYFTASSYNESGSMLDEKIIKKTGNNLKTIHSKGMWAKLFIFKDELYGIGLNNRFNWPTNTSIHQIKDTGKTKILYPDLDRPITNVKCVDNFMYILYEDSGKQLLSRGDCVGLEKLIDEQITISDYEIESGKISVIANSFSKQDEVFELEDGKLNKTSKTNSSFHKKAKSFNCVYKRIDTGKSKIDTWGIYVGKDKPTLLNIHGGPAAQYGFTYFDEFQTYAEAGFNVIACNPRGSSGRGHKFLRDVCGNKWGVNDTHDVITAFKQMVKELKIDNKNYGIMGGSYGGFMTGWIISHYPKLFKSSVVERALLNWETMVGTSDIGISFPEMYLLDEFDKNINLYRKKSPITYANNIVCPTLIIHSENDYRCPIEQGEQLFSNLKRRNIKSAMMRFPAESHELSRSGKPIHRKQRFEAIIDWHKKHLT
;
A
#
# COMPACT_ATOMS: atom_id res chain seq x y z
N MET A 1 -16.99 -16.06 -0.05
CA MET A 1 -15.86 -16.33 0.88
C MET A 1 -16.31 -16.01 2.31
N LYS A 2 -16.15 -16.92 3.27
CA LYS A 2 -16.46 -16.67 4.71
C LYS A 2 -15.21 -16.12 5.42
N PRO A 3 -15.34 -15.41 6.58
CA PRO A 3 -14.17 -14.91 7.33
C PRO A 3 -13.11 -15.96 7.65
N ASN A 4 -13.53 -17.19 7.95
CA ASN A 4 -12.61 -18.32 8.17
C ASN A 4 -11.78 -18.73 6.94
N ASN A 5 -12.20 -18.36 5.74
CA ASN A 5 -11.45 -18.69 4.52
C ASN A 5 -10.25 -17.77 4.28
N LEU A 6 -10.05 -16.72 5.06
CA LEU A 6 -8.84 -15.89 4.99
C LEU A 6 -7.55 -16.72 5.11
N LYS A 7 -7.55 -17.80 5.89
CA LYS A 7 -6.42 -18.72 6.02
C LYS A 7 -6.22 -19.68 4.85
N ASP A 8 -7.18 -19.77 3.92
CA ASP A 8 -7.16 -20.77 2.87
C ASP A 8 -6.51 -20.29 1.57
N TYR A 9 -6.48 -18.97 1.33
CA TYR A 9 -5.83 -18.43 0.14
C TYR A 9 -4.42 -17.92 0.41
N ARG A 10 -3.67 -17.73 -0.66
CA ARG A 10 -2.31 -17.19 -0.66
C ARG A 10 -2.26 -15.92 -1.49
N THR A 11 -1.53 -14.94 -1.00
CA THR A 11 -1.10 -13.79 -1.79
C THR A 11 0.31 -14.05 -2.34
N LEU A 12 0.57 -13.59 -3.56
CA LEU A 12 1.86 -13.74 -4.22
C LEU A 12 2.52 -12.37 -4.37
N SER A 13 3.85 -12.35 -4.27
CA SER A 13 4.66 -11.14 -4.43
C SER A 13 6.12 -11.51 -4.75
N ASN A 14 6.93 -10.51 -5.09
CA ASN A 14 8.38 -10.66 -5.26
C ASN A 14 8.75 -11.82 -6.19
N VAL A 15 8.42 -11.66 -7.48
CA VAL A 15 8.84 -12.62 -8.50
C VAL A 15 10.28 -12.36 -8.92
N ALA A 16 11.08 -13.43 -8.99
CA ALA A 16 12.44 -13.43 -9.55
C ALA A 16 12.54 -14.53 -10.61
N ALA A 17 13.15 -14.22 -11.76
CA ALA A 17 13.27 -15.12 -12.90
C ALA A 17 14.74 -15.41 -13.27
N SER A 18 14.96 -16.62 -13.76
CA SER A 18 16.13 -17.01 -14.55
C SER A 18 15.64 -17.63 -15.87
N SER A 19 16.53 -17.95 -16.79
CA SER A 19 16.16 -18.61 -18.06
C SER A 19 15.41 -19.93 -17.87
N GLU A 20 15.62 -20.61 -16.73
CA GLU A 20 15.06 -21.94 -16.46
C GLU A 20 13.96 -21.96 -15.40
N ASP A 21 13.94 -20.97 -14.51
CA ASP A 21 13.18 -21.01 -13.25
C ASP A 21 12.56 -19.67 -12.87
N LEU A 22 11.42 -19.75 -12.18
CA LEU A 22 10.81 -18.63 -11.44
C LEU A 22 10.83 -18.93 -9.95
N ILE A 23 11.11 -17.92 -9.13
CA ILE A 23 10.92 -17.97 -7.68
C ILE A 23 9.93 -16.89 -7.28
N VAL A 24 8.92 -17.27 -6.48
CA VAL A 24 7.86 -16.37 -6.05
C VAL A 24 7.69 -16.49 -4.54
N GLN A 25 7.54 -15.37 -3.88
CA GLN A 25 7.12 -15.32 -2.47
C GLN A 25 5.62 -15.58 -2.38
N SER A 26 5.23 -16.51 -1.52
CA SER A 26 3.84 -16.86 -1.22
C SER A 26 3.57 -16.62 0.25
N THR A 27 2.60 -15.79 0.56
CA THR A 27 2.18 -15.44 1.91
C THR A 27 0.83 -16.08 2.25
N LYS A 28 0.74 -16.71 3.41
CA LYS A 28 -0.48 -17.34 3.93
C LYS A 28 -0.73 -16.92 5.36
N MET A 29 -2.01 -16.72 5.72
CA MET A 29 -2.40 -16.48 7.12
C MET A 29 -2.40 -17.78 7.93
N ASP A 30 -1.86 -17.70 9.13
CA ASP A 30 -1.87 -18.75 10.13
C ASP A 30 -2.69 -18.27 11.34
N PHE A 31 -3.86 -18.87 11.55
CA PHE A 31 -4.73 -18.49 12.67
C PHE A 31 -4.29 -19.06 14.01
N GLU A 32 -3.56 -20.16 14.02
CA GLU A 32 -3.05 -20.78 15.25
C GLU A 32 -1.90 -19.94 15.82
N GLU A 33 -0.95 -19.57 14.97
CA GLU A 33 0.17 -18.70 15.32
C GLU A 33 -0.21 -17.21 15.32
N ASN A 34 -1.41 -16.87 14.86
CA ASN A 34 -1.89 -15.49 14.63
C ASN A 34 -0.86 -14.62 13.88
N SER A 35 -0.30 -15.18 12.82
CA SER A 35 0.80 -14.59 12.05
C SER A 35 0.69 -14.89 10.56
N TYR A 36 1.60 -14.30 9.79
CA TYR A 36 1.75 -14.59 8.36
C TYR A 36 2.94 -15.51 8.12
N ASN A 37 2.74 -16.55 7.32
CA ASN A 37 3.79 -17.46 6.89
C ASN A 37 4.21 -17.11 5.47
N ASN A 38 5.45 -16.67 5.30
CA ASN A 38 6.05 -16.40 4.01
C ASN A 38 6.90 -17.59 3.57
N GLU A 39 6.64 -18.10 2.39
CA GLU A 39 7.36 -19.22 1.78
C GLU A 39 7.86 -18.82 0.39
N LEU A 40 8.98 -19.37 -0.06
CA LEU A 40 9.42 -19.27 -1.43
C LEU A 40 9.01 -20.51 -2.22
N TRP A 41 8.45 -20.31 -3.39
CA TRP A 41 8.06 -21.37 -4.32
C TRP A 41 8.82 -21.22 -5.62
N LYS A 42 9.30 -22.33 -6.16
CA LYS A 42 10.06 -22.39 -7.40
C LYS A 42 9.24 -23.10 -8.48
N TYR A 43 9.12 -22.46 -9.63
CA TYR A 43 8.58 -23.05 -10.85
C TYR A 43 9.74 -23.46 -11.77
N SER A 44 9.78 -24.72 -12.14
CA SER A 44 10.78 -25.27 -13.03
C SER A 44 10.21 -26.49 -13.73
N LYS A 45 10.49 -26.67 -15.03
CA LYS A 45 10.04 -27.81 -15.82
C LYS A 45 8.52 -28.07 -15.65
N ASN A 46 7.72 -27.03 -15.79
CA ASN A 46 6.25 -27.03 -15.66
C ASN A 46 5.72 -27.50 -14.30
N THR A 47 6.53 -27.50 -13.24
CA THR A 47 6.13 -27.89 -11.89
C THR A 47 6.46 -26.82 -10.85
N TRP A 48 5.53 -26.60 -9.94
CA TRP A 48 5.71 -25.75 -8.76
C TRP A 48 6.13 -26.60 -7.55
N LYS A 49 7.23 -26.24 -6.89
CA LYS A 49 7.71 -26.88 -5.67
C LYS A 49 8.16 -25.84 -4.66
N LYS A 50 8.10 -26.14 -3.37
CA LYS A 50 8.76 -25.31 -2.38
C LYS A 50 10.24 -25.17 -2.71
N PHE A 51 10.76 -23.96 -2.60
CA PHE A 51 12.17 -23.69 -2.82
C PHE A 51 13.02 -24.43 -1.77
N LYS A 52 14.00 -25.21 -2.19
CA LYS A 52 14.76 -26.12 -1.28
C LYS A 52 15.51 -25.40 -0.17
N GLY A 53 15.92 -24.16 -0.37
CA GLY A 53 16.56 -23.31 0.62
C GLY A 53 15.63 -22.84 1.74
N SER A 54 14.31 -22.95 1.55
CA SER A 54 13.29 -22.46 2.48
C SER A 54 12.67 -23.58 3.31
N LYS A 55 13.49 -24.30 4.09
CA LYS A 55 12.94 -25.16 5.15
C LYS A 55 12.57 -24.27 6.35
N GLY A 56 11.28 -24.10 6.61
CA GLY A 56 10.78 -23.24 7.69
C GLY A 56 9.81 -22.17 7.19
N LYS A 57 9.62 -21.14 8.00
CA LYS A 57 8.73 -19.99 7.75
C LYS A 57 9.55 -18.71 7.58
N ASN A 58 8.94 -17.66 7.01
CA ASN A 58 9.47 -16.30 6.94
C ASN A 58 10.69 -16.12 6.03
N PHE A 59 10.50 -16.49 4.77
CA PHE A 59 11.41 -16.21 3.67
C PHE A 59 10.78 -15.16 2.74
N SER A 60 11.57 -14.19 2.32
CA SER A 60 11.11 -13.07 1.51
C SER A 60 12.16 -12.54 0.55
N MET A 61 11.74 -11.66 -0.34
CA MET A 61 12.61 -10.91 -1.26
C MET A 61 13.57 -11.78 -2.08
N PRO A 62 13.10 -12.81 -2.79
CA PRO A 62 14.01 -13.60 -3.63
C PRO A 62 14.56 -12.74 -4.78
N GLN A 63 15.85 -12.92 -5.09
CA GLN A 63 16.51 -12.33 -6.24
C GLN A 63 17.50 -13.32 -6.85
N TYR A 64 17.70 -13.24 -8.14
CA TYR A 64 18.86 -13.84 -8.80
C TYR A 64 20.00 -12.83 -8.90
N SER A 65 21.24 -13.30 -8.86
CA SER A 65 22.41 -12.53 -9.33
C SER A 65 22.25 -12.17 -10.81
N ASN A 66 22.96 -11.15 -11.32
CA ASN A 66 22.82 -10.73 -12.71
C ASN A 66 23.18 -11.86 -13.70
N ASN A 67 24.17 -12.70 -13.37
CA ASN A 67 24.55 -13.86 -14.18
C ASN A 67 23.65 -15.09 -13.96
N ARG A 68 22.59 -14.97 -13.14
CA ARG A 68 21.59 -16.00 -12.81
C ARG A 68 22.14 -17.28 -12.14
N LYS A 69 23.41 -17.31 -11.73
CA LYS A 69 24.04 -18.49 -11.10
C LYS A 69 23.77 -18.60 -9.60
N LEU A 70 23.49 -17.48 -8.94
CA LEU A 70 23.23 -17.41 -7.51
C LEU A 70 21.81 -16.94 -7.25
N THR A 71 21.21 -17.44 -6.18
CA THR A 71 19.93 -16.96 -5.68
C THR A 71 20.14 -16.37 -4.29
N SER A 72 19.55 -15.22 -4.02
CA SER A 72 19.55 -14.60 -2.69
C SER A 72 18.13 -14.41 -2.16
N TYR A 73 17.99 -14.41 -0.84
CA TYR A 73 16.71 -14.19 -0.15
C TYR A 73 16.94 -13.81 1.31
N VAL A 74 15.94 -13.13 1.88
CA VAL A 74 15.93 -12.78 3.30
C VAL A 74 15.21 -13.88 4.09
N LYS A 75 15.79 -14.28 5.23
CA LYS A 75 15.21 -15.20 6.21
C LYS A 75 15.06 -14.47 7.53
N SER A 76 13.91 -14.60 8.19
CA SER A 76 13.69 -14.06 9.53
C SER A 76 13.32 -15.17 10.51
N GLU A 77 14.01 -15.23 11.65
CA GLU A 77 13.82 -16.23 12.70
C GLU A 77 13.59 -15.55 14.06
N LYS A 78 12.56 -16.00 14.78
CA LYS A 78 12.39 -15.58 16.18
C LYS A 78 13.47 -16.23 17.05
N LYS A 79 14.17 -15.41 17.81
CA LYS A 79 15.13 -15.82 18.85
C LYS A 79 14.58 -15.38 20.21
N GLY A 80 13.88 -16.26 20.91
CA GLY A 80 13.20 -15.91 22.16
C GLY A 80 11.88 -15.15 21.97
N LYS A 81 11.42 -14.43 23.02
CA LYS A 81 10.09 -13.78 23.04
C LYS A 81 10.02 -12.48 22.23
N LYS A 82 11.08 -11.70 22.17
CA LYS A 82 11.09 -10.34 21.59
C LYS A 82 12.10 -10.14 20.44
N GLU A 83 13.03 -11.04 20.24
CA GLU A 83 14.14 -10.88 19.29
C GLU A 83 13.87 -11.60 17.98
N VAL A 84 14.12 -10.94 16.87
CA VAL A 84 14.08 -11.52 15.51
C VAL A 84 15.46 -11.39 14.89
N LEU A 85 16.06 -12.48 14.47
CA LEU A 85 17.29 -12.47 13.67
C LEU A 85 16.90 -12.47 12.19
N THR A 86 17.39 -11.47 11.46
CA THR A 86 17.19 -11.32 10.01
C THR A 86 18.51 -11.60 9.30
N SER A 87 18.49 -12.56 8.39
CA SER A 87 19.67 -13.02 7.65
C SER A 87 19.45 -12.87 6.15
N LEU A 88 20.44 -12.33 5.43
CA LEU A 88 20.52 -12.42 3.98
C LEU A 88 21.29 -13.68 3.60
N CYS A 89 20.63 -14.57 2.91
CA CYS A 89 21.17 -15.85 2.44
C CYS A 89 21.49 -15.77 0.94
N VAL A 90 22.60 -16.38 0.55
CA VAL A 90 22.98 -16.61 -0.85
C VAL A 90 23.13 -18.10 -1.08
N GLN A 91 22.49 -18.62 -2.12
CA GLN A 91 22.45 -20.03 -2.47
C GLN A 91 23.09 -20.29 -3.82
N SER A 92 23.95 -21.30 -3.89
CA SER A 92 24.52 -21.86 -5.10
C SER A 92 24.28 -23.37 -5.13
N GLY A 93 23.43 -23.87 -6.01
CA GLY A 93 22.99 -25.26 -6.00
C GLY A 93 22.34 -25.67 -4.66
N SER A 94 22.95 -26.60 -3.94
CA SER A 94 22.51 -27.01 -2.60
C SER A 94 23.20 -26.27 -1.44
N SER A 95 24.27 -25.53 -1.73
CA SER A 95 25.03 -24.77 -0.73
C SER A 95 24.36 -23.44 -0.41
N ILE A 96 24.13 -23.16 0.87
CA ILE A 96 23.55 -21.91 1.38
C ILE A 96 24.57 -21.27 2.30
N LYS A 97 24.85 -19.98 2.05
CA LYS A 97 25.70 -19.15 2.90
C LYS A 97 24.89 -17.97 3.43
N VAL A 98 25.04 -17.68 4.72
CA VAL A 98 24.57 -16.44 5.31
C VAL A 98 25.66 -15.39 5.08
N VAL A 99 25.34 -14.34 4.33
CA VAL A 99 26.30 -13.30 3.96
C VAL A 99 26.18 -12.03 4.81
N PHE A 100 25.01 -11.85 5.44
CA PHE A 100 24.76 -10.75 6.36
C PHE A 100 23.70 -11.12 7.39
N GLU A 101 23.88 -10.70 8.66
CA GLU A 101 22.89 -10.88 9.72
C GLU A 101 22.71 -9.59 10.53
N THR A 102 21.50 -9.37 10.99
CA THR A 102 21.14 -8.25 11.88
C THR A 102 19.97 -8.64 12.79
N LYS A 103 19.92 -8.05 13.99
CA LYS A 103 18.76 -8.10 14.90
C LYS A 103 17.68 -7.07 14.50
N ASP A 104 18.00 -6.22 13.57
CA ASP A 104 17.14 -5.18 13.00
C ASP A 104 16.53 -5.64 11.66
N THR A 105 15.95 -4.71 10.91
CA THR A 105 15.23 -5.03 9.68
C THR A 105 16.09 -4.80 8.44
N ILE A 106 16.18 -5.78 7.56
CA ILE A 106 16.61 -5.60 6.16
C ILE A 106 15.40 -5.07 5.39
N GLN A 107 15.50 -3.84 4.88
CA GLN A 107 14.42 -3.18 4.13
C GLN A 107 14.45 -3.51 2.64
N SER A 108 15.65 -3.55 2.07
CA SER A 108 15.88 -3.87 0.67
C SER A 108 17.32 -4.29 0.46
N TYR A 109 17.59 -4.95 -0.65
CA TYR A 109 18.93 -5.22 -1.11
C TYR A 109 18.97 -5.36 -2.64
N PHE A 110 20.17 -5.24 -3.23
CA PHE A 110 20.40 -5.49 -4.65
C PHE A 110 21.85 -5.93 -4.89
N TRP A 111 22.07 -6.66 -5.99
CA TRP A 111 23.37 -7.09 -6.44
C TRP A 111 24.10 -5.98 -7.20
N ASP A 112 25.43 -5.85 -7.01
CA ASP A 112 26.25 -5.02 -7.90
C ASP A 112 26.29 -5.63 -9.31
N SER A 113 26.64 -4.82 -10.30
CA SER A 113 26.64 -5.23 -11.72
C SER A 113 27.55 -6.43 -12.05
N LYS A 114 28.49 -6.76 -11.17
CA LYS A 114 29.49 -7.84 -11.33
C LYS A 114 29.25 -9.06 -10.43
N ASP A 115 28.13 -9.10 -9.71
CA ASP A 115 27.74 -10.17 -8.77
C ASP A 115 28.77 -10.46 -7.66
N ARG A 116 29.59 -9.47 -7.32
CA ARG A 116 30.63 -9.58 -6.26
C ARG A 116 30.17 -9.03 -4.92
N PHE A 117 29.28 -8.04 -4.96
CA PHE A 117 28.79 -7.36 -3.80
C PHE A 117 27.26 -7.34 -3.77
N ILE A 118 26.73 -7.29 -2.57
CA ILE A 118 25.31 -6.99 -2.33
C ILE A 118 25.25 -5.70 -1.50
N PHE A 119 24.42 -4.76 -1.92
CA PHE A 119 24.08 -3.56 -1.16
C PHE A 119 22.83 -3.83 -0.35
N ILE A 120 22.87 -3.56 0.94
CA ILE A 120 21.78 -3.88 1.88
C ILE A 120 21.38 -2.60 2.60
N THR A 121 20.11 -2.21 2.51
CA THR A 121 19.54 -1.14 3.32
C THR A 121 18.91 -1.72 4.57
N THR A 122 19.36 -1.28 5.74
CA THR A 122 18.85 -1.69 7.04
C THR A 122 18.12 -0.54 7.72
N LYS A 123 17.26 -0.87 8.70
CA LYS A 123 16.70 0.07 9.66
C LYS A 123 17.07 -0.40 11.05
N GLU A 124 17.89 0.36 11.72
CA GLU A 124 18.53 0.01 13.00
C GLU A 124 18.18 1.02 14.08
N TRP A 125 18.28 0.63 15.36
CA TRP A 125 18.26 1.56 16.47
C TRP A 125 19.46 2.52 16.38
N SER A 126 19.23 3.79 16.69
CA SER A 126 20.31 4.77 16.79
C SER A 126 21.25 4.36 17.92
N LYS A 127 22.55 4.63 17.73
CA LYS A 127 23.60 4.34 18.72
C LYS A 127 23.44 5.10 20.04
N SER A 128 22.60 6.12 20.08
CA SER A 128 22.27 6.86 21.31
C SER A 128 21.49 6.02 22.34
N PHE A 129 20.95 4.86 21.95
CA PHE A 129 20.23 3.94 22.83
C PHE A 129 21.09 2.75 23.23
N LYS A 130 21.08 2.38 24.53
CA LYS A 130 21.95 1.35 25.11
C LYS A 130 21.43 -0.07 24.89
N SER A 131 20.21 -0.35 25.32
CA SER A 131 19.56 -1.66 25.24
C SER A 131 18.12 -1.56 24.73
N ILE A 132 17.48 -2.71 24.43
CA ILE A 132 16.06 -2.72 24.04
C ILE A 132 15.19 -2.37 25.25
N GLU A 133 15.51 -2.88 26.41
CA GLU A 133 14.79 -2.60 27.66
C GLU A 133 14.89 -1.13 28.02
N ASP A 134 16.09 -0.55 27.99
CA ASP A 134 16.31 0.86 28.24
C ASP A 134 15.57 1.73 27.22
N LYS A 135 15.58 1.33 25.94
CA LYS A 135 14.90 2.03 24.85
C LYS A 135 13.39 2.12 25.03
N GLU A 136 12.79 1.09 25.64
CA GLU A 136 11.34 1.04 25.89
C GLU A 136 10.95 1.83 27.14
N MET A 137 11.86 1.98 28.10
CA MET A 137 11.59 2.58 29.42
C MET A 137 12.05 4.03 29.53
N GLU A 138 13.02 4.44 28.71
CA GLU A 138 13.53 5.81 28.76
C GLU A 138 12.55 6.81 28.12
N PRO A 139 12.34 7.99 28.70
CA PRO A 139 11.58 9.05 28.07
C PRO A 139 12.27 9.54 26.80
N LEU A 140 11.47 9.81 25.76
CA LEU A 140 11.96 10.41 24.53
C LEU A 140 11.85 11.92 24.60
N TYR A 141 12.98 12.60 24.50
CA TYR A 141 13.03 14.03 24.33
C TYR A 141 12.94 14.37 22.83
N LEU A 142 11.82 14.97 22.41
CA LEU A 142 11.47 15.18 21.01
C LEU A 142 11.58 16.66 20.65
N GLU A 143 12.47 16.97 19.69
CA GLU A 143 12.67 18.32 19.18
C GLU A 143 12.18 18.46 17.72
N ASN A 144 11.80 17.37 17.09
CA ASN A 144 11.42 17.33 15.68
C ASN A 144 10.19 16.47 15.41
N ILE A 145 9.48 16.78 14.35
CA ILE A 145 8.38 16.01 13.80
C ILE A 145 8.70 15.63 12.34
N PRO A 146 8.15 14.47 11.83
CA PRO A 146 7.42 13.45 12.57
C PRO A 146 8.34 12.57 13.43
N PHE A 147 7.96 12.33 14.67
CA PHE A 147 8.70 11.43 15.57
C PHE A 147 8.20 9.99 15.52
N ARG A 148 7.03 9.78 14.98
CA ARG A 148 6.39 8.48 14.77
C ARG A 148 5.82 8.38 13.37
N PHE A 149 5.60 7.15 12.91
CA PHE A 149 4.96 6.89 11.62
C PHE A 149 4.10 5.61 11.73
N ASP A 150 2.93 5.62 11.10
CA ASP A 150 2.04 4.48 11.15
C ASP A 150 2.74 3.21 10.63
N THR A 151 2.44 2.05 11.18
CA THR A 151 3.12 0.75 10.97
C THR A 151 4.59 0.68 11.40
N ARG A 152 5.26 1.82 11.57
CA ARG A 152 6.69 1.88 11.94
C ARG A 152 6.90 2.19 13.42
N GLY A 153 5.85 2.66 14.12
CA GLY A 153 5.93 3.13 15.50
C GLY A 153 6.76 4.39 15.63
N ILE A 154 7.49 4.51 16.73
CA ILE A 154 8.45 5.60 16.95
C ILE A 154 9.61 5.45 15.97
N ILE A 155 9.87 6.48 15.18
CA ILE A 155 10.96 6.55 14.18
C ILE A 155 12.10 7.45 14.63
N TYR A 156 11.90 8.27 15.65
CA TYR A 156 12.87 9.25 16.14
C TYR A 156 14.19 8.60 16.59
N ASN A 157 14.12 7.44 17.18
CA ASN A 157 15.25 6.67 17.69
C ASN A 157 15.79 5.62 16.69
N LYS A 158 15.41 5.69 15.42
CA LYS A 158 15.86 4.75 14.39
C LYS A 158 16.55 5.46 13.24
N ARG A 159 17.55 4.78 12.65
CA ARG A 159 18.31 5.28 11.49
C ARG A 159 18.40 4.19 10.43
N ASN A 160 18.50 4.64 9.19
CA ASN A 160 18.75 3.72 8.08
C ASN A 160 20.23 3.76 7.72
N HIS A 161 20.77 2.59 7.40
CA HIS A 161 22.15 2.43 6.95
C HIS A 161 22.21 1.67 5.65
N VAL A 162 23.29 1.84 4.88
CA VAL A 162 23.59 1.00 3.72
C VAL A 162 24.91 0.30 3.93
N TYR A 163 24.87 -1.03 3.80
CA TYR A 163 26.03 -1.90 3.84
C TYR A 163 26.38 -2.40 2.45
N LYS A 164 27.68 -2.52 2.19
CA LYS A 164 28.23 -3.22 1.04
C LYS A 164 28.86 -4.52 1.54
N VAL A 165 28.36 -5.65 1.07
CA VAL A 165 28.76 -6.98 1.53
C VAL A 165 29.43 -7.72 0.38
N ASN A 166 30.65 -8.22 0.60
CA ASN A 166 31.32 -9.10 -0.36
C ASN A 166 30.77 -10.51 -0.22
N VAL A 167 30.21 -11.07 -1.29
CA VAL A 167 29.51 -12.36 -1.27
C VAL A 167 30.44 -13.55 -0.99
N LEU A 168 31.69 -13.49 -1.43
CA LEU A 168 32.66 -14.58 -1.25
C LEU A 168 33.28 -14.55 0.16
N SER A 169 33.82 -13.40 0.56
CA SER A 169 34.53 -13.25 1.85
C SER A 169 33.61 -12.95 3.02
N GLN A 170 32.34 -12.62 2.78
CA GLN A 170 31.34 -12.22 3.78
C GLN A 170 31.73 -10.93 4.56
N LYS A 171 32.81 -10.26 4.15
CA LYS A 171 33.18 -8.97 4.72
C LYS A 171 32.13 -7.93 4.36
N ASN A 172 31.64 -7.20 5.36
CA ASN A 172 30.71 -6.10 5.19
C ASN A 172 31.35 -4.77 5.59
N GLN A 173 30.89 -3.72 4.94
CA GLN A 173 31.28 -2.34 5.22
C GLN A 173 30.04 -1.46 5.23
N LYS A 174 29.84 -0.70 6.30
CA LYS A 174 28.80 0.34 6.31
C LYS A 174 29.28 1.50 5.45
N ILE A 175 28.64 1.71 4.29
CA ILE A 175 29.01 2.73 3.31
C ILE A 175 28.20 4.01 3.46
N ILE A 176 27.00 3.93 4.02
CA ILE A 176 26.18 5.09 4.42
C ILE A 176 25.79 4.87 5.89
N ASP A 177 26.22 5.77 6.75
CA ASP A 177 25.92 5.75 8.18
C ASP A 177 24.84 6.80 8.48
N GLY A 178 23.61 6.31 8.69
CA GLY A 178 22.47 7.19 8.96
C GLY A 178 22.54 7.94 10.28
N ASP A 179 23.26 7.42 11.29
CA ASP A 179 23.50 8.18 12.54
C ASP A 179 24.39 9.40 12.27
N LYS A 180 25.48 9.20 11.53
CA LYS A 180 26.42 10.25 11.17
C LYS A 180 25.78 11.32 10.30
N GLU A 181 24.99 10.91 9.32
CA GLU A 181 24.36 11.80 8.33
C GLU A 181 22.95 12.25 8.76
N ASN A 182 22.50 11.89 9.96
CA ASN A 182 21.15 12.17 10.49
C ASN A 182 20.01 11.74 9.54
N LEU A 183 20.13 10.55 8.94
CA LEU A 183 19.16 10.02 7.99
C LEU A 183 18.13 9.13 8.68
N ILE A 184 16.91 9.59 8.77
CA ILE A 184 15.78 8.86 9.36
C ILE A 184 15.13 7.90 8.37
N SER A 185 15.35 8.08 7.09
CA SER A 185 14.87 7.21 6.02
C SER A 185 15.87 7.18 4.87
N ILE A 186 16.15 5.98 4.36
CA ILE A 186 16.76 5.74 3.07
C ILE A 186 15.77 4.87 2.30
N GLY A 187 15.30 5.36 1.15
CA GLY A 187 14.36 4.64 0.30
C GLY A 187 15.07 3.78 -0.74
N SER A 188 15.15 4.28 -1.97
CA SER A 188 15.78 3.59 -3.08
C SER A 188 17.29 3.82 -3.10
N VAL A 189 18.07 2.79 -3.42
CA VAL A 189 19.53 2.86 -3.59
C VAL A 189 19.89 2.20 -4.91
N VAL A 190 20.73 2.85 -5.73
CA VAL A 190 21.22 2.34 -7.01
C VAL A 190 22.70 2.66 -7.22
N GLU A 191 23.42 1.77 -7.89
CA GLU A 191 24.82 1.95 -8.28
C GLU A 191 24.91 2.35 -9.75
N SER A 192 25.79 3.31 -10.07
CA SER A 192 26.17 3.66 -11.43
C SER A 192 27.64 4.06 -11.47
N GLY A 193 28.45 3.28 -12.19
CA GLY A 193 29.90 3.44 -12.23
C GLY A 193 30.52 3.38 -10.82
N ASN A 194 31.26 4.43 -10.43
CA ASN A 194 31.88 4.54 -9.12
C ASN A 194 31.00 5.30 -8.08
N SER A 195 29.76 5.56 -8.41
CA SER A 195 28.84 6.35 -7.58
C SER A 195 27.62 5.53 -7.15
N ILE A 196 27.08 5.88 -5.98
CA ILE A 196 25.81 5.37 -5.48
C ILE A 196 24.85 6.55 -5.39
N TYR A 197 23.66 6.39 -5.93
CA TYR A 197 22.56 7.33 -5.79
C TYR A 197 21.51 6.74 -4.86
N PHE A 198 20.98 7.55 -3.95
CA PHE A 198 19.96 7.09 -3.04
C PHE A 198 18.99 8.21 -2.65
N THR A 199 17.76 7.83 -2.33
CA THR A 199 16.79 8.74 -1.73
C THR A 199 16.91 8.71 -0.23
N ALA A 200 16.79 9.87 0.42
CA ALA A 200 16.89 9.98 1.87
C ALA A 200 16.09 11.14 2.42
N SER A 201 15.62 10.98 3.66
CA SER A 201 15.01 12.04 4.46
C SER A 201 15.80 12.25 5.74
N SER A 202 15.91 13.50 6.18
CA SER A 202 16.52 13.88 7.44
C SER A 202 15.62 14.86 8.19
N TYR A 203 15.75 14.96 9.51
CA TYR A 203 15.13 16.05 10.26
C TYR A 203 15.71 17.38 9.82
N ASN A 204 14.88 18.41 9.80
CA ASN A 204 15.29 19.79 9.64
C ASN A 204 14.99 20.57 10.93
N GLU A 205 15.61 21.75 11.06
CA GLU A 205 15.45 22.59 12.26
C GLU A 205 14.03 23.11 12.45
N SER A 206 13.27 23.28 11.37
CA SER A 206 11.86 23.72 11.46
C SER A 206 10.92 22.63 11.96
N GLY A 207 11.40 21.39 12.08
CA GLY A 207 10.55 20.25 12.45
C GLY A 207 9.45 19.91 11.44
N SER A 208 9.33 20.71 10.38
CA SER A 208 8.31 20.56 9.37
C SER A 208 8.65 19.39 8.42
N MET A 209 7.77 19.12 7.53
CA MET A 209 7.79 18.01 6.57
C MET A 209 9.18 17.59 6.07
N LEU A 210 9.37 16.29 6.01
CA LEU A 210 10.57 15.66 5.47
C LEU A 210 10.56 15.73 3.94
N ASP A 211 11.46 16.54 3.36
CA ASP A 211 11.76 16.44 1.94
C ASP A 211 12.56 15.16 1.68
N GLU A 212 12.17 14.40 0.68
CA GLU A 212 12.95 13.29 0.20
C GLU A 212 13.98 13.81 -0.81
N LYS A 213 15.24 13.73 -0.42
CA LYS A 213 16.39 14.19 -1.20
C LYS A 213 16.92 13.06 -2.06
N ILE A 214 17.49 13.39 -3.21
CA ILE A 214 18.34 12.47 -3.97
C ILE A 214 19.80 12.88 -3.69
N ILE A 215 20.56 11.93 -3.18
CA ILE A 215 21.96 12.12 -2.78
C ILE A 215 22.84 11.22 -3.65
N LYS A 216 23.94 11.80 -4.15
CA LYS A 216 25.03 11.09 -4.85
C LYS A 216 26.19 10.90 -3.88
N LYS A 217 26.69 9.68 -3.75
CA LYS A 217 27.91 9.32 -3.03
C LYS A 217 28.98 8.88 -4.02
N THR A 218 30.14 9.54 -3.99
CA THR A 218 31.33 9.15 -4.76
C THR A 218 32.51 9.10 -3.81
N GLY A 219 33.11 7.94 -3.60
CA GLY A 219 34.09 7.73 -2.53
C GLY A 219 33.52 8.11 -1.16
N ASN A 220 34.15 9.05 -0.47
CA ASN A 220 33.66 9.58 0.82
C ASN A 220 32.80 10.84 0.68
N ASN A 221 32.63 11.38 -0.52
CA ASN A 221 31.91 12.63 -0.75
C ASN A 221 30.40 12.35 -0.95
N LEU A 222 29.54 13.10 -0.22
CA LEU A 222 28.08 13.12 -0.36
C LEU A 222 27.67 14.46 -0.95
N LYS A 223 26.91 14.41 -2.04
CA LYS A 223 26.34 15.58 -2.71
C LYS A 223 24.85 15.43 -2.87
N THR A 224 24.05 16.31 -2.30
CA THR A 224 22.62 16.41 -2.61
C THR A 224 22.47 16.96 -4.03
N ILE A 225 21.84 16.18 -4.91
CA ILE A 225 21.57 16.57 -6.30
C ILE A 225 20.14 17.06 -6.50
N HIS A 226 19.19 16.62 -5.67
CA HIS A 226 17.82 17.11 -5.66
C HIS A 226 17.28 17.15 -4.23
N SER A 227 16.65 18.25 -3.81
CA SER A 227 16.30 18.48 -2.40
C SER A 227 14.80 18.54 -2.11
N LYS A 228 13.94 18.53 -3.13
CA LYS A 228 12.49 18.71 -2.96
C LYS A 228 11.75 17.64 -3.74
N GLY A 229 11.37 16.54 -3.13
CA GLY A 229 10.69 15.48 -3.87
C GLY A 229 9.99 14.45 -3.00
N MET A 230 9.25 13.59 -3.68
CA MET A 230 8.74 12.32 -3.18
C MET A 230 9.14 11.26 -4.19
N TRP A 231 10.03 10.36 -3.82
CA TRP A 231 10.62 9.40 -4.75
C TRP A 231 10.37 7.96 -4.29
N ALA A 232 9.57 7.23 -5.05
CA ALA A 232 9.27 5.83 -4.75
C ALA A 232 10.43 4.90 -5.13
N LYS A 233 11.14 5.19 -6.23
CA LYS A 233 12.20 4.34 -6.76
C LYS A 233 13.18 5.14 -7.61
N LEU A 234 14.49 4.87 -7.46
CA LEU A 234 15.53 5.25 -8.41
C LEU A 234 15.91 4.04 -9.27
N PHE A 235 16.35 4.28 -10.48
CA PHE A 235 16.90 3.26 -11.37
C PHE A 235 17.85 3.86 -12.41
N ILE A 236 18.71 3.01 -12.95
CA ILE A 236 19.63 3.39 -14.03
C ILE A 236 19.11 2.81 -15.33
N PHE A 237 19.09 3.62 -16.37
CA PHE A 237 18.77 3.19 -17.72
C PHE A 237 19.66 3.92 -18.74
N LYS A 238 20.38 3.17 -19.59
CA LYS A 238 21.35 3.72 -20.53
C LYS A 238 22.34 4.68 -19.87
N ASP A 239 22.90 4.24 -18.73
CA ASP A 239 23.88 4.97 -17.90
C ASP A 239 23.38 6.30 -17.29
N GLU A 240 22.10 6.61 -17.42
CA GLU A 240 21.48 7.79 -16.83
C GLU A 240 20.60 7.45 -15.64
N LEU A 241 20.50 8.39 -14.70
CA LEU A 241 19.66 8.27 -13.50
C LEU A 241 18.23 8.68 -13.80
N TYR A 242 17.31 7.83 -13.38
CA TYR A 242 15.86 8.08 -13.40
C TYR A 242 15.25 7.84 -12.03
N GLY A 243 14.09 8.46 -11.79
CA GLY A 243 13.28 8.23 -10.60
C GLY A 243 11.79 8.18 -10.89
N ILE A 244 11.07 7.31 -10.19
CA ILE A 244 9.61 7.34 -10.13
C ILE A 244 9.22 8.21 -8.95
N GLY A 245 8.41 9.22 -9.17
CA GLY A 245 7.99 10.08 -8.08
C GLY A 245 7.47 11.44 -8.52
N LEU A 246 7.64 12.41 -7.64
CA LEU A 246 7.37 13.83 -7.84
C LEU A 246 8.63 14.63 -7.58
N ASN A 247 9.00 15.50 -8.49
CA ASN A 247 10.14 16.40 -8.31
C ASN A 247 9.87 17.53 -7.31
N ASN A 248 8.61 17.75 -6.95
CA ASN A 248 8.18 18.65 -5.89
C ASN A 248 6.97 18.04 -5.16
N ARG A 249 7.14 17.70 -3.88
CA ARG A 249 6.09 17.09 -3.07
C ARG A 249 4.85 17.96 -2.86
N PHE A 250 4.98 19.28 -2.94
CA PHE A 250 3.85 20.21 -2.83
C PHE A 250 2.90 20.13 -4.04
N ASN A 251 3.30 19.41 -5.10
CA ASN A 251 2.40 19.11 -6.21
C ASN A 251 1.38 17.99 -5.86
N TRP A 252 1.57 17.28 -4.74
CA TRP A 252 0.60 16.25 -4.30
C TRP A 252 -0.76 16.88 -3.95
N PRO A 253 -1.92 16.24 -4.26
CA PRO A 253 -2.04 14.97 -4.98
C PRO A 253 -1.91 15.13 -6.50
N THR A 254 -1.01 14.35 -7.07
CA THR A 254 -0.82 14.21 -8.52
C THR A 254 -0.28 12.81 -8.85
N ASN A 255 -0.27 12.44 -10.12
CA ASN A 255 0.28 11.17 -10.56
C ASN A 255 1.81 11.15 -10.40
N THR A 256 2.34 10.04 -9.90
CA THR A 256 3.78 9.75 -9.97
C THR A 256 4.19 9.55 -11.42
N SER A 257 5.34 10.12 -11.80
CA SER A 257 5.88 10.06 -13.16
C SER A 257 7.31 9.54 -13.15
N ILE A 258 7.82 9.13 -14.30
CA ILE A 258 9.24 8.86 -14.49
C ILE A 258 9.95 10.16 -14.80
N HIS A 259 10.97 10.49 -14.02
CA HIS A 259 11.83 11.65 -14.23
C HIS A 259 13.24 11.21 -14.58
N GLN A 260 13.79 11.71 -15.66
CA GLN A 260 15.24 11.73 -15.90
C GLN A 260 15.85 12.78 -14.96
N ILE A 261 16.93 12.44 -14.25
CA ILE A 261 17.52 13.26 -13.20
C ILE A 261 18.99 13.52 -13.55
N LYS A 262 19.35 14.78 -13.73
CA LYS A 262 20.74 15.16 -13.99
C LYS A 262 21.49 15.50 -12.71
N ASP A 263 22.80 15.32 -12.67
CA ASP A 263 23.67 15.67 -11.53
C ASP A 263 23.61 17.17 -11.13
N THR A 264 23.02 18.00 -11.98
CA THR A 264 22.70 19.41 -11.70
C THR A 264 21.41 19.60 -10.90
N GLY A 265 20.66 18.52 -10.66
CA GLY A 265 19.34 18.54 -10.01
C GLY A 265 18.18 18.85 -10.96
N LYS A 266 18.44 19.15 -12.23
CA LYS A 266 17.38 19.33 -13.22
C LYS A 266 16.70 17.99 -13.51
N THR A 267 15.37 18.02 -13.60
CA THR A 267 14.53 16.85 -13.90
C THR A 267 13.74 17.07 -15.19
N LYS A 268 13.50 16.00 -15.95
CA LYS A 268 12.64 15.98 -17.14
C LYS A 268 11.69 14.79 -17.04
N ILE A 269 10.38 15.05 -17.15
CA ILE A 269 9.36 13.99 -17.18
C ILE A 269 9.47 13.20 -18.47
N LEU A 270 9.49 11.88 -18.34
CA LEU A 270 9.40 10.92 -19.43
C LEU A 270 7.93 10.49 -19.59
N TYR A 271 7.47 10.35 -20.82
CA TYR A 271 6.08 10.02 -21.15
C TYR A 271 5.05 10.99 -20.53
N PRO A 272 5.12 12.31 -20.82
CA PRO A 272 4.23 13.30 -20.21
C PRO A 272 2.75 13.07 -20.53
N ASP A 273 2.44 12.38 -21.64
CA ASP A 273 1.08 12.03 -22.06
C ASP A 273 0.50 10.83 -21.29
N LEU A 274 1.33 10.07 -20.57
CA LEU A 274 0.86 9.05 -19.66
C LEU A 274 0.40 9.69 -18.34
N ASP A 275 -0.77 10.30 -18.36
CA ASP A 275 -1.37 10.89 -17.16
C ASP A 275 -1.99 9.83 -16.24
N ARG A 276 -1.12 8.91 -15.75
CA ARG A 276 -1.45 7.78 -14.87
C ARG A 276 -0.37 7.58 -13.82
N PRO A 277 -0.72 7.16 -12.58
CA PRO A 277 0.29 6.90 -11.56
C PRO A 277 1.12 5.68 -11.91
N ILE A 278 2.43 5.89 -12.05
CA ILE A 278 3.41 4.83 -12.27
C ILE A 278 3.79 4.23 -10.92
N THR A 279 3.66 2.90 -10.80
CA THR A 279 3.89 2.17 -9.55
C THR A 279 5.22 1.42 -9.53
N ASN A 280 5.70 0.94 -10.67
CA ASN A 280 6.99 0.25 -10.77
C ASN A 280 7.57 0.36 -12.19
N VAL A 281 8.90 0.26 -12.27
CA VAL A 281 9.66 0.17 -13.53
C VAL A 281 10.78 -0.86 -13.36
N LYS A 282 10.95 -1.73 -14.34
CA LYS A 282 12.14 -2.60 -14.51
C LYS A 282 12.75 -2.34 -15.87
N CYS A 283 14.08 -2.25 -15.92
CA CYS A 283 14.83 -2.01 -17.16
C CYS A 283 15.49 -3.31 -17.58
N VAL A 284 15.22 -3.74 -18.80
CA VAL A 284 15.84 -4.92 -19.40
C VAL A 284 16.23 -4.56 -20.83
N ASP A 285 17.47 -4.81 -21.19
CA ASP A 285 18.04 -4.43 -22.47
C ASP A 285 17.83 -2.93 -22.77
N ASN A 286 17.18 -2.60 -23.86
CA ASN A 286 16.92 -1.23 -24.29
C ASN A 286 15.53 -0.70 -23.91
N PHE A 287 14.79 -1.41 -23.03
CA PHE A 287 13.42 -1.09 -22.68
C PHE A 287 13.20 -0.89 -21.18
N MET A 288 12.28 0.02 -20.89
CA MET A 288 11.63 0.17 -19.58
C MET A 288 10.29 -0.56 -19.61
N TYR A 289 10.06 -1.47 -18.68
CA TYR A 289 8.78 -2.11 -18.45
C TYR A 289 8.08 -1.39 -17.30
N ILE A 290 6.93 -0.79 -17.57
CA ILE A 290 6.30 0.20 -16.72
C ILE A 290 4.96 -0.32 -16.23
N LEU A 291 4.82 -0.45 -14.91
CA LEU A 291 3.57 -0.81 -14.25
C LEU A 291 2.86 0.46 -13.80
N TYR A 292 1.57 0.61 -14.13
CA TYR A 292 0.80 1.81 -13.83
C TYR A 292 -0.68 1.49 -13.61
N GLU A 293 -1.37 2.38 -12.89
CA GLU A 293 -2.82 2.28 -12.65
C GLU A 293 -3.61 2.94 -13.78
N ASP A 294 -4.71 2.29 -14.22
CA ASP A 294 -5.64 2.86 -15.20
C ASP A 294 -7.08 2.38 -14.98
N SER A 295 -7.95 3.27 -14.48
CA SER A 295 -9.40 3.02 -14.41
C SER A 295 -9.77 1.69 -13.73
N GLY A 296 -9.22 1.46 -12.53
CA GLY A 296 -9.42 0.23 -11.74
C GLY A 296 -8.61 -0.97 -12.22
N LYS A 297 -7.70 -0.79 -13.17
CA LYS A 297 -6.73 -1.80 -13.64
C LYS A 297 -5.33 -1.43 -13.16
N GLN A 298 -4.43 -2.41 -13.16
CA GLN A 298 -2.99 -2.19 -13.08
C GLN A 298 -2.33 -2.95 -14.22
N LEU A 299 -1.75 -2.20 -15.15
CA LEU A 299 -1.35 -2.66 -16.46
C LEU A 299 0.16 -2.52 -16.68
N LEU A 300 0.69 -3.31 -17.61
CA LEU A 300 2.10 -3.30 -18.02
C LEU A 300 2.24 -2.72 -19.43
N SER A 301 3.17 -1.77 -19.57
CA SER A 301 3.62 -1.21 -20.85
C SER A 301 5.13 -1.34 -20.98
N ARG A 302 5.63 -1.27 -22.22
CA ARG A 302 7.04 -1.22 -22.57
C ARG A 302 7.37 0.09 -23.29
N GLY A 303 8.48 0.72 -22.97
CA GLY A 303 8.91 1.97 -23.60
C GLY A 303 10.43 2.11 -23.68
N ASP A 304 10.93 3.01 -24.55
CA ASP A 304 12.35 3.19 -24.88
C ASP A 304 12.88 4.63 -24.74
N CYS A 305 12.23 5.51 -24.05
CA CYS A 305 12.41 6.96 -23.96
C CYS A 305 11.74 7.77 -25.09
N VAL A 306 11.29 7.16 -26.16
CA VAL A 306 10.64 7.82 -27.30
C VAL A 306 9.15 7.50 -27.33
N GLY A 307 8.79 6.23 -27.24
CA GLY A 307 7.44 5.72 -27.30
C GLY A 307 7.08 4.80 -26.14
N LEU A 308 5.79 4.60 -25.94
CA LEU A 308 5.23 3.69 -24.94
C LEU A 308 4.21 2.76 -25.61
N GLU A 309 4.45 1.46 -25.54
CA GLU A 309 3.59 0.41 -26.05
C GLU A 309 2.86 -0.28 -24.89
N LYS A 310 1.54 -0.38 -24.96
CA LYS A 310 0.75 -1.15 -24.01
C LYS A 310 0.88 -2.64 -24.33
N LEU A 311 1.36 -3.44 -23.37
CA LEU A 311 1.54 -4.89 -23.54
C LEU A 311 0.28 -5.69 -23.24
N ILE A 312 -0.63 -5.15 -22.46
CA ILE A 312 -1.89 -5.80 -22.09
C ILE A 312 -2.94 -4.74 -21.73
N ASP A 313 -4.21 -4.98 -22.08
CA ASP A 313 -5.37 -4.16 -21.69
C ASP A 313 -6.57 -5.03 -21.32
N GLU A 314 -6.44 -5.77 -20.21
CA GLU A 314 -7.50 -6.59 -19.65
C GLU A 314 -8.02 -6.03 -18.32
N GLN A 315 -9.19 -6.51 -17.88
CA GLN A 315 -9.78 -6.15 -16.57
C GLN A 315 -9.12 -6.94 -15.43
N ILE A 316 -7.86 -6.63 -15.18
CA ILE A 316 -7.00 -7.29 -14.20
C ILE A 316 -6.15 -6.30 -13.41
N THR A 317 -5.52 -6.82 -12.37
CA THR A 317 -4.45 -6.15 -11.63
C THR A 317 -3.19 -7.01 -11.70
N ILE A 318 -2.15 -6.48 -12.33
CA ILE A 318 -0.80 -7.04 -12.27
C ILE A 318 -0.14 -6.47 -11.01
N SER A 319 0.19 -7.32 -10.04
CA SER A 319 0.79 -6.88 -8.78
C SER A 319 2.32 -6.87 -8.78
N ASP A 320 2.93 -7.73 -9.60
CA ASP A 320 4.38 -7.79 -9.81
C ASP A 320 4.71 -8.48 -11.14
N TYR A 321 5.91 -8.29 -11.64
CA TYR A 321 6.36 -8.86 -12.92
C TYR A 321 7.87 -9.03 -12.95
N GLU A 322 8.38 -9.90 -13.81
CA GLU A 322 9.80 -10.08 -14.11
C GLU A 322 9.99 -10.38 -15.60
N ILE A 323 11.10 -9.91 -16.13
CA ILE A 323 11.49 -10.13 -17.53
C ILE A 323 12.83 -10.86 -17.54
N GLU A 324 12.87 -11.98 -18.24
CA GLU A 324 14.11 -12.74 -18.40
C GLU A 324 14.15 -13.43 -19.78
N SER A 325 15.22 -13.18 -20.52
CA SER A 325 15.42 -13.80 -21.85
C SER A 325 14.23 -13.62 -22.80
N GLY A 326 13.63 -12.41 -22.79
CA GLY A 326 12.46 -12.05 -23.61
C GLY A 326 11.12 -12.56 -23.08
N LYS A 327 11.09 -13.39 -22.05
CA LYS A 327 9.85 -13.86 -21.40
C LYS A 327 9.39 -12.88 -20.33
N ILE A 328 8.11 -12.61 -20.30
CA ILE A 328 7.48 -11.74 -19.29
C ILE A 328 6.63 -12.61 -18.39
N SER A 329 7.04 -12.73 -17.13
CA SER A 329 6.28 -13.40 -16.09
C SER A 329 5.61 -12.37 -15.19
N VAL A 330 4.30 -12.53 -14.95
CA VAL A 330 3.52 -11.60 -14.12
C VAL A 330 2.79 -12.33 -13.01
N ILE A 331 2.63 -11.68 -11.86
CA ILE A 331 1.65 -12.04 -10.85
C ILE A 331 0.43 -11.19 -11.11
N ALA A 332 -0.71 -11.82 -11.34
CA ALA A 332 -1.94 -11.11 -11.62
C ALA A 332 -3.15 -11.74 -10.93
N ASN A 333 -4.15 -10.92 -10.69
CA ASN A 333 -5.44 -11.30 -10.15
C ASN A 333 -6.57 -10.55 -10.88
N SER A 334 -7.81 -10.94 -10.62
CA SER A 334 -8.98 -10.26 -11.14
C SER A 334 -10.04 -10.12 -10.04
N PHE A 335 -11.15 -9.50 -10.34
CA PHE A 335 -12.22 -9.25 -9.36
C PHE A 335 -12.68 -10.50 -8.61
N SER A 336 -12.70 -11.66 -9.27
CA SER A 336 -13.18 -12.94 -8.69
C SER A 336 -12.10 -14.01 -8.53
N LYS A 337 -10.84 -13.73 -8.90
CA LYS A 337 -9.73 -14.69 -8.84
C LYS A 337 -8.54 -14.08 -8.14
N GLN A 338 -7.98 -14.80 -7.14
CA GLN A 338 -6.76 -14.41 -6.44
C GLN A 338 -5.53 -14.52 -7.33
N ASP A 339 -4.41 -14.06 -6.76
CA ASP A 339 -3.10 -14.08 -7.39
C ASP A 339 -2.73 -15.44 -7.96
N GLU A 340 -2.32 -15.42 -9.20
CA GLU A 340 -1.64 -16.53 -9.86
C GLU A 340 -0.48 -16.00 -10.70
N VAL A 341 0.43 -16.87 -11.09
CA VAL A 341 1.52 -16.53 -12.00
C VAL A 341 1.10 -16.86 -13.43
N PHE A 342 1.43 -15.93 -14.34
CA PHE A 342 1.16 -16.05 -15.76
C PHE A 342 2.42 -15.71 -16.56
N GLU A 343 2.55 -16.27 -17.75
CA GLU A 343 3.39 -15.75 -18.83
C GLU A 343 2.56 -14.84 -19.73
N LEU A 344 3.10 -13.65 -20.03
CA LEU A 344 2.47 -12.68 -20.94
C LEU A 344 3.11 -12.81 -22.31
N GLU A 345 2.32 -13.24 -23.29
CA GLU A 345 2.69 -13.40 -24.69
C GLU A 345 1.62 -12.78 -25.59
N ASP A 346 2.00 -11.94 -26.55
CA ASP A 346 1.10 -11.34 -27.55
C ASP A 346 -0.18 -10.72 -26.94
N GLY A 347 -0.02 -10.04 -25.81
CA GLY A 347 -1.12 -9.39 -25.09
C GLY A 347 -2.06 -10.34 -24.33
N LYS A 348 -1.71 -11.62 -24.19
CA LYS A 348 -2.50 -12.64 -23.50
C LYS A 348 -1.77 -13.21 -22.30
N LEU A 349 -2.53 -13.54 -21.27
CA LEU A 349 -2.03 -14.17 -20.04
C LEU A 349 -2.21 -15.70 -20.09
N ASN A 350 -1.09 -16.40 -20.15
CA ASN A 350 -1.02 -17.87 -20.09
C ASN A 350 -0.73 -18.29 -18.64
N LYS A 351 -1.72 -18.89 -17.98
CA LYS A 351 -1.61 -19.26 -16.56
C LYS A 351 -0.61 -20.40 -16.34
N THR A 352 0.39 -20.17 -15.49
CA THR A 352 1.43 -21.15 -15.16
C THR A 352 1.28 -21.75 -13.76
N SER A 353 0.60 -21.08 -12.83
CA SER A 353 0.41 -21.58 -11.46
C SER A 353 -1.00 -22.04 -11.16
N LYS A 354 -1.15 -22.82 -10.08
CA LYS A 354 -2.45 -23.28 -9.53
C LYS A 354 -2.48 -23.05 -8.01
N THR A 355 -1.87 -21.96 -7.56
CA THR A 355 -1.63 -21.68 -6.14
C THR A 355 -2.93 -21.61 -5.33
N ASN A 356 -3.95 -20.93 -5.86
CA ASN A 356 -5.24 -20.74 -5.20
C ASN A 356 -6.36 -21.69 -5.65
N SER A 357 -6.04 -22.74 -6.43
CA SER A 357 -7.06 -23.66 -6.95
C SER A 357 -7.85 -24.40 -5.87
N SER A 358 -7.21 -24.75 -4.76
CA SER A 358 -7.88 -25.41 -3.63
C SER A 358 -8.82 -24.48 -2.89
N PHE A 359 -8.49 -23.19 -2.79
CA PHE A 359 -9.35 -22.17 -2.23
C PHE A 359 -10.61 -22.00 -3.07
N HIS A 360 -10.49 -21.89 -4.40
CA HIS A 360 -11.63 -21.74 -5.30
C HIS A 360 -12.59 -22.94 -5.32
N LYS A 361 -12.13 -24.13 -4.92
CA LYS A 361 -13.00 -25.29 -4.71
C LYS A 361 -13.84 -25.19 -3.43
N LYS A 362 -13.35 -24.47 -2.43
CA LYS A 362 -13.96 -24.37 -1.09
C LYS A 362 -14.79 -23.09 -0.89
N ALA A 363 -14.40 -22.01 -1.53
CA ALA A 363 -15.00 -20.69 -1.35
C ALA A 363 -15.69 -20.24 -2.65
N LYS A 364 -16.95 -19.82 -2.54
CA LYS A 364 -17.68 -19.19 -3.64
C LYS A 364 -17.02 -17.84 -3.94
N SER A 365 -16.80 -17.59 -5.23
CA SER A 365 -16.40 -16.28 -5.74
C SER A 365 -17.55 -15.64 -6.51
N PHE A 366 -17.69 -14.34 -6.33
CA PHE A 366 -18.72 -13.54 -6.99
C PHE A 366 -18.07 -12.65 -8.04
N ASN A 367 -18.66 -12.62 -9.23
CA ASN A 367 -18.29 -11.65 -10.26
C ASN A 367 -18.96 -10.30 -10.00
N CYS A 368 -18.47 -9.27 -10.64
CA CYS A 368 -19.08 -7.94 -10.60
C CYS A 368 -19.74 -7.57 -11.93
N VAL A 369 -20.71 -6.67 -11.83
CA VAL A 369 -21.16 -5.83 -12.92
C VAL A 369 -20.36 -4.53 -12.84
N TYR A 370 -19.63 -4.21 -13.89
CA TYR A 370 -18.89 -2.95 -14.00
C TYR A 370 -19.64 -1.98 -14.91
N LYS A 371 -19.76 -0.75 -14.47
CA LYS A 371 -20.33 0.36 -15.24
C LYS A 371 -19.51 1.63 -15.01
N ARG A 372 -19.34 2.40 -16.06
CA ARG A 372 -18.88 3.78 -15.96
C ARG A 372 -20.08 4.70 -15.93
N ILE A 373 -20.49 5.07 -14.73
CA ILE A 373 -21.72 5.82 -14.46
C ILE A 373 -21.49 7.31 -14.69
N ASP A 374 -22.35 7.93 -15.49
CA ASP A 374 -22.38 9.38 -15.68
C ASP A 374 -23.15 10.03 -14.53
N THR A 375 -22.47 10.88 -13.74
CA THR A 375 -23.07 11.62 -12.62
C THR A 375 -23.54 13.01 -13.01
N GLY A 376 -23.51 13.36 -14.30
CA GLY A 376 -23.78 14.71 -14.80
C GLY A 376 -22.63 15.70 -14.59
N LYS A 377 -21.65 15.35 -13.74
CA LYS A 377 -20.43 16.14 -13.48
C LYS A 377 -19.15 15.39 -13.83
N SER A 378 -19.20 14.06 -13.81
CA SER A 378 -18.08 13.19 -14.14
C SER A 378 -18.59 11.78 -14.46
N LYS A 379 -17.73 10.96 -15.08
CA LYS A 379 -18.00 9.53 -15.30
C LYS A 379 -17.26 8.73 -14.25
N ILE A 380 -17.97 7.94 -13.45
CA ILE A 380 -17.46 7.25 -12.26
C ILE A 380 -17.40 5.74 -12.49
N ASP A 381 -16.20 5.17 -12.37
CA ASP A 381 -16.02 3.73 -12.43
C ASP A 381 -16.69 3.09 -11.20
N THR A 382 -17.61 2.17 -11.44
CA THR A 382 -18.48 1.60 -10.41
C THR A 382 -18.62 0.10 -10.60
N TRP A 383 -18.46 -0.65 -9.52
CA TRP A 383 -18.60 -2.11 -9.46
C TRP A 383 -19.74 -2.49 -8.56
N GLY A 384 -20.54 -3.45 -8.99
CA GLY A 384 -21.61 -4.00 -8.18
C GLY A 384 -21.59 -5.52 -8.16
N ILE A 385 -21.64 -6.12 -6.99
CA ILE A 385 -21.93 -7.56 -6.83
C ILE A 385 -23.41 -7.71 -6.54
N TYR A 386 -24.09 -8.47 -7.39
CA TYR A 386 -25.49 -8.79 -7.23
C TYR A 386 -25.68 -10.17 -6.60
N VAL A 387 -26.33 -10.22 -5.46
CA VAL A 387 -26.68 -11.45 -4.73
C VAL A 387 -28.16 -11.77 -4.86
N GLY A 388 -29.00 -10.75 -4.91
CA GLY A 388 -30.45 -10.90 -5.12
C GLY A 388 -31.20 -9.57 -4.99
N LYS A 389 -32.35 -9.45 -5.67
CA LYS A 389 -33.14 -8.21 -5.70
C LYS A 389 -33.67 -7.80 -4.31
N ASP A 390 -33.98 -8.79 -3.48
CA ASP A 390 -34.56 -8.60 -2.14
C ASP A 390 -33.48 -8.52 -1.03
N LYS A 391 -32.20 -8.61 -1.41
CA LYS A 391 -31.09 -8.56 -0.45
C LYS A 391 -30.71 -7.13 -0.10
N PRO A 392 -30.33 -6.84 1.16
CA PRO A 392 -29.84 -5.53 1.52
C PRO A 392 -28.53 -5.22 0.79
N THR A 393 -28.25 -3.91 0.62
CA THR A 393 -27.10 -3.44 -0.17
C THR A 393 -26.13 -2.66 0.68
N LEU A 394 -24.85 -2.98 0.58
CA LEU A 394 -23.75 -2.26 1.20
C LEU A 394 -23.05 -1.39 0.17
N LEU A 395 -22.93 -0.09 0.48
CA LEU A 395 -22.00 0.82 -0.17
C LEU A 395 -20.66 0.77 0.57
N ASN A 396 -19.60 0.32 -0.12
CA ASN A 396 -18.24 0.30 0.42
C ASN A 396 -17.39 1.37 -0.26
N ILE A 397 -16.75 2.26 0.54
CA ILE A 397 -15.99 3.41 0.06
C ILE A 397 -14.51 3.20 0.41
N HIS A 398 -13.63 3.33 -0.61
CA HIS A 398 -12.19 3.15 -0.41
C HIS A 398 -11.52 4.28 0.37
N GLY A 399 -10.36 3.98 0.93
CA GLY A 399 -9.47 4.96 1.56
C GLY A 399 -8.66 5.77 0.52
N GLY A 400 -7.78 6.65 1.00
CA GLY A 400 -6.93 7.48 0.17
C GLY A 400 -7.12 8.97 0.46
N PRO A 401 -7.78 9.80 -0.40
CA PRO A 401 -8.56 9.48 -1.61
C PRO A 401 -7.78 9.02 -2.82
N ALA A 402 -6.48 9.38 -2.94
CA ALA A 402 -5.61 9.02 -4.06
C ALA A 402 -5.28 7.51 -4.08
N ALA A 403 -6.32 6.70 -4.26
CA ALA A 403 -6.29 5.25 -4.42
C ALA A 403 -7.45 4.86 -5.33
N GLN A 404 -7.57 3.59 -5.68
CA GLN A 404 -8.70 3.09 -6.48
C GLN A 404 -9.16 1.71 -6.02
N TYR A 405 -10.46 1.43 -6.12
CA TYR A 405 -10.98 0.09 -6.30
C TYR A 405 -10.81 -0.34 -7.76
N GLY A 406 -10.87 -1.64 -8.02
CA GLY A 406 -10.64 -2.08 -9.37
C GLY A 406 -10.92 -3.55 -9.64
N PHE A 407 -10.37 -4.01 -10.74
CA PHE A 407 -10.42 -5.41 -11.17
C PHE A 407 -9.36 -6.23 -10.41
N THR A 408 -9.43 -6.20 -9.08
CA THR A 408 -8.59 -6.95 -8.17
C THR A 408 -9.45 -7.80 -7.25
N TYR A 409 -8.90 -8.90 -6.76
CA TYR A 409 -9.58 -9.71 -5.75
C TYR A 409 -9.60 -8.97 -4.42
N PHE A 410 -10.78 -8.51 -4.04
CA PHE A 410 -10.97 -7.81 -2.78
C PHE A 410 -11.76 -8.69 -1.82
N ASP A 411 -11.10 -9.20 -0.78
CA ASP A 411 -11.68 -10.16 0.16
C ASP A 411 -12.90 -9.60 0.90
N GLU A 412 -12.96 -8.28 1.11
CA GLU A 412 -14.11 -7.60 1.71
C GLU A 412 -15.37 -7.80 0.87
N PHE A 413 -15.30 -7.51 -0.44
CA PHE A 413 -16.47 -7.64 -1.32
C PHE A 413 -16.98 -9.07 -1.39
N GLN A 414 -16.05 -10.02 -1.50
CA GLN A 414 -16.38 -11.45 -1.57
C GLN A 414 -17.00 -11.95 -0.26
N THR A 415 -16.52 -11.42 0.87
CA THR A 415 -17.01 -11.83 2.20
C THR A 415 -18.41 -11.27 2.47
N TYR A 416 -18.67 -10.01 2.12
CA TYR A 416 -19.99 -9.42 2.31
C TYR A 416 -21.04 -10.01 1.35
N ALA A 417 -20.66 -10.32 0.12
CA ALA A 417 -21.53 -11.00 -0.82
C ALA A 417 -21.90 -12.41 -0.34
N GLU A 418 -20.94 -13.17 0.20
CA GLU A 418 -21.21 -14.50 0.80
C GLU A 418 -22.10 -14.40 2.04
N ALA A 419 -22.03 -13.29 2.79
CA ALA A 419 -22.91 -13.04 3.93
C ALA A 419 -24.35 -12.66 3.53
N GLY A 420 -24.62 -12.48 2.21
CA GLY A 420 -25.94 -12.23 1.66
C GLY A 420 -26.26 -10.77 1.34
N PHE A 421 -25.25 -9.91 1.21
CA PHE A 421 -25.43 -8.52 0.81
C PHE A 421 -25.11 -8.31 -0.67
N ASN A 422 -25.88 -7.48 -1.37
CA ASN A 422 -25.38 -6.82 -2.55
C ASN A 422 -24.26 -5.83 -2.15
N VAL A 423 -23.22 -5.69 -2.96
CA VAL A 423 -22.09 -4.79 -2.64
C VAL A 423 -21.87 -3.84 -3.79
N ILE A 424 -21.84 -2.54 -3.51
CA ILE A 424 -21.54 -1.50 -4.50
C ILE A 424 -20.31 -0.72 -4.03
N ALA A 425 -19.41 -0.46 -4.97
CA ALA A 425 -18.20 0.31 -4.75
C ALA A 425 -17.91 1.17 -5.99
N CYS A 426 -17.32 2.35 -5.79
CA CYS A 426 -17.00 3.26 -6.89
C CYS A 426 -15.72 4.05 -6.62
N ASN A 427 -15.15 4.63 -7.67
CA ASN A 427 -14.02 5.53 -7.64
C ASN A 427 -14.48 6.97 -7.92
N PRO A 428 -14.85 7.76 -6.88
CA PRO A 428 -15.24 9.16 -7.06
C PRO A 428 -14.06 10.03 -7.50
N ARG A 429 -14.32 11.28 -7.88
CA ARG A 429 -13.27 12.28 -8.04
C ARG A 429 -12.39 12.31 -6.79
N GLY A 430 -11.07 12.44 -6.97
CA GLY A 430 -10.06 12.23 -5.94
C GLY A 430 -9.37 10.87 -6.02
N SER A 431 -9.97 9.88 -6.67
CA SER A 431 -9.36 8.55 -6.87
C SER A 431 -8.24 8.57 -7.90
N SER A 432 -7.29 7.63 -7.79
CA SER A 432 -6.20 7.45 -8.76
C SER A 432 -6.65 6.78 -10.06
N GLY A 433 -5.74 6.62 -11.03
CA GLY A 433 -5.97 5.90 -12.28
C GLY A 433 -6.82 6.64 -13.33
N ARG A 434 -7.21 7.91 -13.11
CA ARG A 434 -8.06 8.69 -14.00
C ARG A 434 -7.47 10.03 -14.43
N GLY A 435 -6.19 10.22 -14.18
CA GLY A 435 -5.46 11.42 -14.53
C GLY A 435 -5.44 12.50 -13.45
N HIS A 436 -4.53 13.43 -13.62
CA HIS A 436 -4.23 14.49 -12.64
C HIS A 436 -5.45 15.36 -12.30
N LYS A 437 -6.21 15.79 -13.32
CA LYS A 437 -7.39 16.64 -13.12
C LYS A 437 -8.45 15.95 -12.25
N PHE A 438 -8.72 14.67 -12.52
CA PHE A 438 -9.70 13.88 -11.77
C PHE A 438 -9.26 13.69 -10.31
N LEU A 439 -7.97 13.42 -10.11
CA LEU A 439 -7.37 13.23 -8.80
C LEU A 439 -7.45 14.52 -7.94
N ARG A 440 -7.20 15.69 -8.51
CA ARG A 440 -7.26 16.98 -7.79
C ARG A 440 -8.66 17.59 -7.64
N ASP A 441 -9.66 17.05 -8.33
CA ASP A 441 -11.01 17.64 -8.32
C ASP A 441 -11.79 17.42 -7.01
N VAL A 442 -11.11 16.93 -5.98
CA VAL A 442 -11.60 16.82 -4.59
C VAL A 442 -10.96 17.84 -3.65
N CYS A 443 -9.91 18.54 -4.08
CA CYS A 443 -9.14 19.41 -3.20
C CYS A 443 -9.84 20.74 -2.87
N GLY A 444 -9.44 21.37 -1.76
CA GLY A 444 -9.95 22.65 -1.28
C GLY A 444 -11.42 22.58 -0.88
N ASN A 445 -12.18 23.58 -1.29
CA ASN A 445 -13.62 23.66 -1.00
C ASN A 445 -14.45 22.51 -1.59
N LYS A 446 -13.87 21.72 -2.50
CA LYS A 446 -14.54 20.56 -3.12
C LYS A 446 -14.52 19.30 -2.26
N TRP A 447 -13.66 19.25 -1.22
CA TRP A 447 -13.56 18.14 -0.28
C TRP A 447 -14.89 17.90 0.43
N GLY A 448 -15.40 16.66 0.39
CA GLY A 448 -16.72 16.30 0.92
C GLY A 448 -17.91 16.79 0.08
N VAL A 449 -17.67 17.41 -1.09
CA VAL A 449 -18.72 17.94 -1.98
C VAL A 449 -18.76 17.15 -3.29
N ASN A 450 -17.69 17.20 -4.07
CA ASN A 450 -17.65 16.56 -5.38
C ASN A 450 -17.65 15.03 -5.26
N ASP A 451 -16.87 14.52 -4.35
CA ASP A 451 -16.77 13.11 -4.00
C ASP A 451 -18.11 12.55 -3.46
N THR A 452 -18.76 13.27 -2.55
CA THR A 452 -20.10 12.89 -2.04
C THR A 452 -21.14 12.82 -3.15
N HIS A 453 -21.17 13.82 -4.03
CA HIS A 453 -22.07 13.81 -5.18
C HIS A 453 -21.84 12.57 -6.07
N ASP A 454 -20.58 12.28 -6.37
CA ASP A 454 -20.21 11.15 -7.21
C ASP A 454 -20.61 9.82 -6.59
N VAL A 455 -20.27 9.62 -5.30
CA VAL A 455 -20.56 8.39 -4.56
C VAL A 455 -22.05 8.12 -4.47
N ILE A 456 -22.86 9.13 -4.08
CA ILE A 456 -24.32 8.94 -3.92
C ILE A 456 -24.99 8.71 -5.28
N THR A 457 -24.58 9.44 -6.31
CA THR A 457 -25.16 9.29 -7.65
C THR A 457 -24.80 7.93 -8.24
N ALA A 458 -23.53 7.52 -8.15
CA ALA A 458 -23.08 6.23 -8.64
C ALA A 458 -23.77 5.07 -7.89
N PHE A 459 -23.91 5.17 -6.57
CA PHE A 459 -24.62 4.18 -5.76
C PHE A 459 -26.08 4.03 -6.22
N LYS A 460 -26.83 5.12 -6.30
CA LYS A 460 -28.25 5.09 -6.68
C LYS A 460 -28.46 4.55 -8.11
N GLN A 461 -27.59 4.92 -9.03
CA GLN A 461 -27.69 4.44 -10.40
C GLN A 461 -27.31 2.95 -10.49
N MET A 462 -26.28 2.48 -9.76
CA MET A 462 -25.91 1.07 -9.74
C MET A 462 -27.00 0.19 -9.09
N VAL A 463 -27.68 0.67 -8.03
CA VAL A 463 -28.86 0.00 -7.47
C VAL A 463 -29.95 -0.21 -8.53
N LYS A 464 -30.21 0.80 -9.36
CA LYS A 464 -31.16 0.73 -10.46
C LYS A 464 -30.71 -0.25 -11.57
N GLU A 465 -29.44 -0.17 -11.97
CA GLU A 465 -28.84 -1.08 -12.97
C GLU A 465 -28.92 -2.55 -12.56
N LEU A 466 -28.69 -2.82 -11.28
CA LEU A 466 -28.77 -4.17 -10.72
C LEU A 466 -30.21 -4.61 -10.41
N LYS A 467 -31.22 -3.74 -10.64
CA LYS A 467 -32.64 -3.99 -10.36
C LYS A 467 -32.89 -4.49 -8.93
N ILE A 468 -32.25 -3.80 -7.96
CA ILE A 468 -32.41 -4.10 -6.54
C ILE A 468 -33.66 -3.38 -6.02
N ASP A 469 -34.61 -4.15 -5.49
CA ASP A 469 -35.89 -3.64 -4.96
C ASP A 469 -35.78 -3.26 -3.48
N ASN A 470 -34.91 -3.96 -2.73
CA ASN A 470 -34.73 -3.76 -1.29
C ASN A 470 -34.03 -2.40 -1.00
N LYS A 471 -34.69 -1.55 -0.21
CA LYS A 471 -34.18 -0.22 0.19
C LYS A 471 -33.45 -0.23 1.55
N ASN A 472 -33.07 -1.39 2.08
CA ASN A 472 -32.24 -1.49 3.26
C ASN A 472 -30.77 -1.33 2.87
N TYR A 473 -30.28 -0.10 2.95
CA TYR A 473 -28.93 0.27 2.57
C TYR A 473 -28.05 0.43 3.80
N GLY A 474 -26.85 -0.19 3.74
CA GLY A 474 -25.75 0.06 4.66
C GLY A 474 -24.63 0.81 3.96
N ILE A 475 -23.84 1.54 4.74
CA ILE A 475 -22.68 2.27 4.26
C ILE A 475 -21.47 1.97 5.14
N MET A 476 -20.30 1.85 4.52
CA MET A 476 -19.07 1.59 5.23
C MET A 476 -17.85 2.07 4.47
N GLY A 477 -16.77 2.27 5.20
CA GLY A 477 -15.47 2.58 4.63
C GLY A 477 -14.43 2.84 5.71
N GLY A 478 -13.16 2.77 5.31
CA GLY A 478 -12.02 3.00 6.20
C GLY A 478 -11.15 4.17 5.76
N SER A 479 -10.51 4.87 6.73
CA SER A 479 -9.65 6.01 6.45
C SER A 479 -10.43 7.15 5.79
N TYR A 480 -10.04 7.61 4.61
CA TYR A 480 -10.87 8.51 3.81
C TYR A 480 -12.27 7.94 3.52
N GLY A 481 -12.40 6.62 3.28
CA GLY A 481 -13.72 5.98 3.18
C GLY A 481 -14.52 6.07 4.47
N GLY A 482 -13.85 6.04 5.63
CA GLY A 482 -14.46 6.30 6.93
C GLY A 482 -14.88 7.75 7.12
N PHE A 483 -14.07 8.72 6.64
CA PHE A 483 -14.44 10.13 6.53
C PHE A 483 -15.73 10.27 5.71
N MET A 484 -15.74 9.71 4.50
CA MET A 484 -16.89 9.77 3.60
C MET A 484 -18.13 9.12 4.22
N THR A 485 -17.97 8.00 4.93
CA THR A 485 -19.08 7.36 5.66
C THR A 485 -19.65 8.30 6.71
N GLY A 486 -18.81 8.86 7.60
CA GLY A 486 -19.21 9.82 8.63
C GLY A 486 -19.84 11.09 8.04
N TRP A 487 -19.25 11.59 6.95
CA TRP A 487 -19.74 12.76 6.22
C TRP A 487 -21.12 12.51 5.60
N ILE A 488 -21.30 11.41 4.87
CA ILE A 488 -22.55 11.08 4.20
C ILE A 488 -23.68 10.84 5.19
N ILE A 489 -23.46 10.07 6.27
CA ILE A 489 -24.54 9.81 7.24
C ILE A 489 -24.92 11.04 8.06
N SER A 490 -24.04 12.05 8.14
CA SER A 490 -24.37 13.32 8.80
C SER A 490 -25.07 14.33 7.87
N HIS A 491 -24.86 14.24 6.56
CA HIS A 491 -25.50 15.12 5.59
C HIS A 491 -26.74 14.51 4.92
N TYR A 492 -26.84 13.17 4.90
CA TYR A 492 -27.95 12.39 4.33
C TYR A 492 -28.47 11.38 5.35
N PRO A 493 -28.96 11.82 6.53
CA PRO A 493 -29.20 10.96 7.70
C PRO A 493 -30.26 9.87 7.48
N LYS A 494 -31.16 10.03 6.48
CA LYS A 494 -32.21 9.06 6.19
C LYS A 494 -31.88 8.08 5.06
N LEU A 495 -30.72 8.23 4.40
CA LEU A 495 -30.38 7.41 3.22
C LEU A 495 -29.93 6.00 3.59
N PHE A 496 -29.21 5.85 4.69
CA PHE A 496 -28.68 4.57 5.15
C PHE A 496 -29.27 4.17 6.50
N LYS A 497 -29.57 2.88 6.65
CA LYS A 497 -30.15 2.32 7.87
C LYS A 497 -29.11 1.70 8.81
N SER A 498 -27.88 1.56 8.36
CA SER A 498 -26.75 1.02 9.13
C SER A 498 -25.44 1.59 8.60
N SER A 499 -24.50 1.89 9.48
CA SER A 499 -23.17 2.37 9.08
C SER A 499 -22.06 1.69 9.86
N VAL A 500 -20.88 1.55 9.20
CA VAL A 500 -19.62 1.17 9.83
C VAL A 500 -18.55 2.20 9.48
N VAL A 501 -18.11 2.95 10.48
CA VAL A 501 -17.07 3.99 10.36
C VAL A 501 -15.78 3.42 10.88
N GLU A 502 -14.81 3.19 9.99
CA GLU A 502 -13.60 2.46 10.32
C GLU A 502 -12.36 3.34 10.17
N ARG A 503 -11.49 3.39 11.23
CA ARG A 503 -10.21 4.14 11.23
C ARG A 503 -10.31 5.46 10.46
N ALA A 504 -11.31 6.25 10.80
CA ALA A 504 -11.77 7.38 10.01
C ALA A 504 -11.10 8.70 10.41
N LEU A 505 -10.91 9.59 9.45
CA LEU A 505 -10.65 11.00 9.69
C LEU A 505 -12.00 11.69 9.94
N LEU A 506 -12.26 12.16 11.14
CA LEU A 506 -13.54 12.77 11.52
C LEU A 506 -13.41 14.22 12.01
N ASN A 507 -12.24 14.58 12.50
CA ASN A 507 -11.93 15.91 13.00
C ASN A 507 -10.56 16.37 12.48
N TRP A 508 -10.58 17.29 11.53
CA TRP A 508 -9.36 17.84 10.96
C TRP A 508 -8.51 18.63 11.98
N GLU A 509 -9.14 19.32 12.95
CA GLU A 509 -8.42 20.12 13.92
C GLU A 509 -7.49 19.26 14.80
N THR A 510 -8.04 18.16 15.34
CA THR A 510 -7.24 17.27 16.18
C THR A 510 -6.25 16.43 15.34
N MET A 511 -6.61 16.10 14.11
CA MET A 511 -5.72 15.38 13.20
C MET A 511 -4.41 16.14 12.92
N VAL A 512 -4.45 17.46 12.79
CA VAL A 512 -3.25 18.28 12.56
C VAL A 512 -2.18 18.04 13.63
N GLY A 513 -2.58 17.97 14.90
CA GLY A 513 -1.65 17.79 16.02
C GLY A 513 -1.32 16.35 16.40
N THR A 514 -2.12 15.37 15.94
CA THR A 514 -2.05 13.99 16.43
C THR A 514 -1.72 12.94 15.36
N SER A 515 -1.85 13.25 14.08
CA SER A 515 -1.53 12.32 12.98
C SER A 515 -0.04 12.37 12.59
N ASP A 516 0.48 11.25 12.14
CA ASP A 516 1.82 11.16 11.55
C ASP A 516 1.97 11.93 10.23
N ILE A 517 0.85 12.28 9.58
CA ILE A 517 0.77 13.12 8.37
C ILE A 517 -0.04 14.41 8.62
N GLY A 518 -0.25 14.76 9.88
CA GLY A 518 -1.16 15.82 10.30
C GLY A 518 -0.84 17.22 9.76
N ILE A 519 0.42 17.51 9.45
CA ILE A 519 0.84 18.78 8.86
C ILE A 519 0.60 18.76 7.34
N SER A 520 1.15 17.76 6.67
CA SER A 520 1.20 17.75 5.20
C SER A 520 -0.12 17.40 4.52
N PHE A 521 -0.83 16.41 5.05
CA PHE A 521 -2.04 15.90 4.40
C PHE A 521 -3.18 16.93 4.35
N PRO A 522 -3.50 17.64 5.45
CA PRO A 522 -4.50 18.70 5.40
C PRO A 522 -4.17 19.81 4.40
N GLU A 523 -2.94 20.33 4.44
CA GLU A 523 -2.51 21.42 3.54
C GLU A 523 -2.61 21.01 2.07
N MET A 524 -2.22 19.78 1.73
CA MET A 524 -2.29 19.25 0.37
C MET A 524 -3.72 19.07 -0.14
N TYR A 525 -4.65 18.67 0.73
CA TYR A 525 -6.03 18.40 0.33
C TYR A 525 -6.99 19.56 0.57
N LEU A 526 -6.84 20.32 1.66
CA LEU A 526 -7.67 21.52 1.90
C LEU A 526 -7.10 22.75 1.21
N LEU A 527 -5.84 22.72 0.74
CA LEU A 527 -5.14 23.80 0.06
C LEU A 527 -5.06 25.08 0.90
N ASP A 528 -5.02 24.93 2.20
CA ASP A 528 -4.96 26.03 3.16
C ASP A 528 -4.20 25.60 4.42
N GLU A 529 -3.59 26.53 5.11
CA GLU A 529 -2.86 26.26 6.35
C GLU A 529 -3.81 26.32 7.55
N PHE A 530 -3.64 25.40 8.50
CA PHE A 530 -4.51 25.31 9.68
C PHE A 530 -4.59 26.62 10.46
N ASP A 531 -3.46 27.22 10.76
CA ASP A 531 -3.38 28.43 11.57
C ASP A 531 -3.98 29.66 10.88
N LYS A 532 -4.09 29.63 9.56
CA LYS A 532 -4.69 30.73 8.78
C LYS A 532 -6.20 30.58 8.63
N ASN A 533 -6.73 29.35 8.62
CA ASN A 533 -8.16 29.13 8.31
C ASN A 533 -8.77 27.93 9.07
N ILE A 534 -8.75 27.96 10.39
CA ILE A 534 -9.34 26.92 11.24
C ILE A 534 -10.81 26.65 10.92
N ASN A 535 -11.56 27.65 10.46
CA ASN A 535 -12.96 27.50 10.12
C ASN A 535 -13.20 26.58 8.91
N LEU A 536 -12.27 26.56 7.95
CA LEU A 536 -12.32 25.61 6.84
C LEU A 536 -12.18 24.18 7.37
N TYR A 537 -11.23 23.95 8.26
CA TYR A 537 -10.99 22.64 8.87
C TYR A 537 -12.21 22.13 9.64
N ARG A 538 -12.84 22.98 10.46
CA ARG A 538 -14.11 22.66 11.13
C ARG A 538 -15.22 22.33 10.15
N LYS A 539 -15.42 23.16 9.13
CA LYS A 539 -16.45 22.98 8.11
C LYS A 539 -16.26 21.68 7.32
N LYS A 540 -15.02 21.19 7.18
CA LYS A 540 -14.70 19.95 6.46
C LYS A 540 -14.61 18.73 7.37
N SER A 541 -14.86 18.87 8.67
CA SER A 541 -14.85 17.80 9.67
C SER A 541 -16.23 17.16 9.83
N PRO A 542 -16.39 15.85 9.61
CA PRO A 542 -17.66 15.13 9.87
C PRO A 542 -18.19 15.30 11.29
N ILE A 543 -17.31 15.40 12.28
CA ILE A 543 -17.70 15.56 13.69
C ILE A 543 -18.53 16.83 13.93
N THR A 544 -18.32 17.88 13.16
CA THR A 544 -19.10 19.14 13.21
C THR A 544 -20.59 18.90 12.95
N TYR A 545 -20.90 17.91 12.15
CA TYR A 545 -22.27 17.57 11.75
C TYR A 545 -22.80 16.29 12.39
N ALA A 546 -22.03 15.70 13.33
CA ALA A 546 -22.38 14.42 13.95
C ALA A 546 -23.75 14.42 14.63
N ASN A 547 -24.23 15.59 15.05
CA ASN A 547 -25.58 15.75 15.65
C ASN A 547 -26.72 15.40 14.68
N ASN A 548 -26.49 15.34 13.39
CA ASN A 548 -27.49 14.95 12.39
C ASN A 548 -27.56 13.42 12.20
N ILE A 549 -26.59 12.66 12.70
CA ILE A 549 -26.55 11.21 12.52
C ILE A 549 -27.66 10.55 13.33
N VAL A 550 -28.47 9.72 12.66
CA VAL A 550 -29.59 8.99 13.27
C VAL A 550 -29.48 7.47 13.07
N CYS A 551 -28.71 7.01 12.09
CA CYS A 551 -28.59 5.57 11.82
C CYS A 551 -27.69 4.87 12.86
N PRO A 552 -27.97 3.60 13.18
CA PRO A 552 -27.08 2.76 13.97
C PRO A 552 -25.67 2.74 13.38
N THR A 553 -24.65 3.00 14.21
CA THR A 553 -23.25 3.18 13.77
C THR A 553 -22.30 2.31 14.59
N LEU A 554 -21.56 1.42 13.91
CA LEU A 554 -20.41 0.73 14.47
C LEU A 554 -19.14 1.53 14.12
N ILE A 555 -18.31 1.78 15.13
CA ILE A 555 -17.00 2.38 14.96
C ILE A 555 -15.94 1.29 15.15
N ILE A 556 -15.03 1.15 14.21
CA ILE A 556 -13.92 0.20 14.31
C ILE A 556 -12.61 0.99 14.25
N HIS A 557 -11.73 0.79 15.27
CA HIS A 557 -10.47 1.53 15.33
C HIS A 557 -9.36 0.71 15.98
N SER A 558 -8.13 0.91 15.49
CA SER A 558 -6.91 0.31 16.02
C SER A 558 -6.27 1.22 17.05
N GLU A 559 -5.72 0.67 18.15
CA GLU A 559 -5.15 1.48 19.24
C GLU A 559 -3.83 2.16 18.86
N ASN A 560 -3.05 1.55 17.96
CA ASN A 560 -1.79 2.12 17.46
C ASN A 560 -1.94 2.74 16.07
N ASP A 561 -3.13 3.22 15.72
CA ASP A 561 -3.37 3.98 14.51
C ASP A 561 -2.79 5.39 14.67
N TYR A 562 -1.64 5.63 14.04
CA TYR A 562 -1.01 6.96 14.03
C TYR A 562 -1.39 7.79 12.81
N ARG A 563 -2.03 7.20 11.81
CA ARG A 563 -2.51 7.84 10.59
C ARG A 563 -3.82 8.61 10.81
N CYS A 564 -4.83 7.91 11.30
CA CYS A 564 -6.07 8.49 11.83
C CYS A 564 -6.14 8.09 13.31
N PRO A 565 -5.66 8.90 14.25
CA PRO A 565 -5.56 8.51 15.65
C PRO A 565 -6.90 8.10 16.24
N ILE A 566 -6.87 7.16 17.20
CA ILE A 566 -8.07 6.52 17.74
C ILE A 566 -9.07 7.52 18.35
N GLU A 567 -8.59 8.68 18.83
CA GLU A 567 -9.43 9.74 19.36
C GLU A 567 -10.48 10.23 18.36
N GLN A 568 -10.21 10.13 17.06
CA GLN A 568 -11.17 10.46 16.01
C GLN A 568 -12.45 9.60 16.13
N GLY A 569 -12.29 8.29 16.35
CA GLY A 569 -13.39 7.37 16.58
C GLY A 569 -14.05 7.57 17.95
N GLU A 570 -13.27 7.86 18.98
CA GLU A 570 -13.76 8.11 20.35
C GLU A 570 -14.65 9.35 20.41
N GLN A 571 -14.31 10.43 19.69
CA GLN A 571 -15.13 11.63 19.59
C GLN A 571 -16.51 11.31 18.98
N LEU A 572 -16.57 10.57 17.89
CA LEU A 572 -17.82 10.17 17.26
C LEU A 572 -18.63 9.26 18.20
N PHE A 573 -18.00 8.25 18.80
CA PHE A 573 -18.65 7.33 19.72
C PHE A 573 -19.30 8.05 20.89
N SER A 574 -18.56 8.97 21.53
CA SER A 574 -19.06 9.78 22.64
C SER A 574 -20.23 10.68 22.23
N ASN A 575 -20.16 11.30 21.05
CA ASN A 575 -21.27 12.11 20.53
C ASN A 575 -22.55 11.28 20.34
N LEU A 576 -22.44 10.12 19.68
CA LEU A 576 -23.58 9.24 19.43
C LEU A 576 -24.19 8.70 20.72
N LYS A 577 -23.37 8.31 21.71
CA LYS A 577 -23.83 7.80 22.99
C LYS A 577 -24.60 8.85 23.80
N ARG A 578 -24.11 10.09 23.89
CA ARG A 578 -24.78 11.18 24.58
C ARG A 578 -26.17 11.49 24.00
N ARG A 579 -26.38 11.16 22.72
CA ARG A 579 -27.64 11.36 22.01
C ARG A 579 -28.51 10.11 21.95
N ASN A 580 -28.16 9.04 22.68
CA ASN A 580 -28.86 7.76 22.67
C ASN A 580 -28.98 7.11 21.27
N ILE A 581 -28.06 7.42 20.35
CA ILE A 581 -27.99 6.74 19.04
C ILE A 581 -27.40 5.34 19.25
N LYS A 582 -28.04 4.33 18.66
CA LYS A 582 -27.53 2.94 18.68
C LYS A 582 -26.13 2.92 18.09
N SER A 583 -25.13 2.69 18.93
CA SER A 583 -23.74 2.67 18.52
C SER A 583 -22.91 1.71 19.34
N ALA A 584 -21.86 1.19 18.74
CA ALA A 584 -20.82 0.40 19.38
C ALA A 584 -19.45 0.84 18.87
N MET A 585 -18.42 0.63 19.67
CA MET A 585 -17.04 0.83 19.28
C MET A 585 -16.26 -0.45 19.52
N MET A 586 -15.60 -0.95 18.48
CA MET A 586 -14.68 -2.08 18.55
C MET A 586 -13.25 -1.58 18.42
N ARG A 587 -12.44 -1.82 19.45
CA ARG A 587 -11.03 -1.40 19.53
C ARG A 587 -10.14 -2.61 19.31
N PHE A 588 -9.12 -2.47 18.46
CA PHE A 588 -8.16 -3.53 18.22
C PHE A 588 -6.81 -3.19 18.83
N PRO A 589 -6.40 -3.91 19.91
CA PRO A 589 -5.14 -3.64 20.60
C PRO A 589 -3.94 -4.01 19.74
N ALA A 590 -2.89 -3.19 19.81
CA ALA A 590 -1.62 -3.38 19.11
C ALA A 590 -1.73 -3.46 17.57
N GLU A 591 -2.83 -3.01 16.99
CA GLU A 591 -3.00 -2.84 15.55
C GLU A 591 -2.78 -1.40 15.12
N SER A 592 -2.30 -1.23 13.88
CA SER A 592 -2.09 0.05 13.23
C SER A 592 -3.26 0.41 12.29
N HIS A 593 -3.10 1.48 11.53
CA HIS A 593 -4.02 1.86 10.45
C HIS A 593 -4.25 0.74 9.42
N GLU A 594 -3.31 -0.18 9.30
CA GLU A 594 -3.32 -1.24 8.30
C GLU A 594 -4.08 -2.52 8.73
N LEU A 595 -4.82 -2.52 9.85
CA LEU A 595 -5.57 -3.68 10.37
C LEU A 595 -6.30 -4.47 9.28
N SER A 596 -7.08 -3.80 8.43
CA SER A 596 -7.90 -4.48 7.40
C SER A 596 -7.06 -5.16 6.31
N ARG A 597 -5.82 -4.70 6.07
CA ARG A 597 -4.93 -5.15 5.01
C ARG A 597 -3.85 -6.13 5.50
N SER A 598 -3.18 -5.79 6.59
CA SER A 598 -2.01 -6.53 7.11
C SER A 598 -2.04 -6.75 8.63
N GLY A 599 -3.16 -6.44 9.31
CA GLY A 599 -3.34 -6.74 10.72
C GLY A 599 -3.27 -8.24 11.03
N LYS A 600 -3.16 -8.58 12.30
CA LYS A 600 -3.11 -9.98 12.74
C LYS A 600 -4.28 -10.77 12.18
N PRO A 601 -4.06 -12.00 11.69
CA PRO A 601 -5.10 -12.80 11.03
C PRO A 601 -6.40 -12.97 11.83
N ILE A 602 -6.30 -13.18 13.14
CA ILE A 602 -7.48 -13.30 14.02
C ILE A 602 -8.25 -11.96 14.10
N HIS A 603 -7.54 -10.83 14.21
CA HIS A 603 -8.18 -9.52 14.25
C HIS A 603 -8.88 -9.19 12.91
N ARG A 604 -8.28 -9.53 11.78
CA ARG A 604 -8.93 -9.39 10.47
C ARG A 604 -10.22 -10.22 10.38
N LYS A 605 -10.20 -11.47 10.87
CA LYS A 605 -11.38 -12.32 10.94
C LYS A 605 -12.47 -11.70 11.83
N GLN A 606 -12.12 -11.29 13.06
CA GLN A 606 -13.04 -10.67 14.02
C GLN A 606 -13.65 -9.36 13.48
N ARG A 607 -12.85 -8.57 12.76
CA ARG A 607 -13.33 -7.37 12.08
C ARG A 607 -14.44 -7.71 11.08
N PHE A 608 -14.24 -8.72 10.23
CA PHE A 608 -15.28 -9.15 9.27
C PHE A 608 -16.55 -9.63 9.96
N GLU A 609 -16.41 -10.43 10.99
CA GLU A 609 -17.55 -10.94 11.78
C GLU A 609 -18.34 -9.79 12.38
N ALA A 610 -17.68 -8.82 13.01
CA ALA A 610 -18.33 -7.65 13.62
C ALA A 610 -19.09 -6.80 12.58
N ILE A 611 -18.51 -6.56 11.39
CA ILE A 611 -19.15 -5.80 10.32
C ILE A 611 -20.39 -6.52 9.80
N ILE A 612 -20.30 -7.83 9.54
CA ILE A 612 -21.40 -8.64 9.04
C ILE A 612 -22.55 -8.68 10.05
N ASP A 613 -22.24 -8.95 11.31
CA ASP A 613 -23.24 -9.05 12.38
C ASP A 613 -23.94 -7.71 12.62
N TRP A 614 -23.17 -6.60 12.57
CA TRP A 614 -23.74 -5.27 12.69
C TRP A 614 -24.73 -4.95 11.57
N HIS A 615 -24.33 -5.15 10.34
CA HIS A 615 -25.20 -4.87 9.20
C HIS A 615 -26.41 -5.82 9.14
N LYS A 616 -26.25 -7.11 9.45
CA LYS A 616 -27.37 -8.03 9.55
C LYS A 616 -28.37 -7.57 10.60
N LYS A 617 -27.92 -7.23 11.79
CA LYS A 617 -28.78 -6.77 12.89
C LYS A 617 -29.64 -5.55 12.55
N HIS A 618 -29.18 -4.71 11.63
CA HIS A 618 -29.82 -3.42 11.35
C HIS A 618 -30.43 -3.30 9.95
N LEU A 619 -30.18 -4.27 9.06
CA LEU A 619 -30.68 -4.25 7.68
C LEU A 619 -31.63 -5.41 7.33
N THR A 620 -31.69 -6.45 8.18
CA THR A 620 -32.59 -7.63 7.99
C THR A 620 -33.80 -7.65 8.95
#